data_89cb881764c3dfa3aafeb26dba08bf59
#
_entry.id   89cb881764c3dfa3aafeb26dba08bf59
#
_cell.length_a   1.000
_cell.length_b   1.000
_cell.length_c   1.000
_cell.angle_alpha   90.00
_cell.angle_beta   90.00
_cell.angle_gamma   90.00
#
_symmetry.space_group_name_H-M   'P 1'
#
loop_
_entity.id
_entity.type
_entity.pdbx_description
1 polymer ?
#
loop_
_entity_poly.entity_id
_entity_poly.type
_entity_poly.pdbx_seq_one_letter_code
_entity_poly.pdbx_strand_id
1 'polypeptide(L)'
;MQRSLRSSCVDRSSREADADFSIEKYGERTAEKEECDEQLLAEYAALLAFYIASVAVLTGAAIEQKRLPKRFSLLDLALLGMATHKLSRMVAKDRITGVLRAPFVSYIRSTGAGEVEEEPRGRGIQRGIGNLISCPYCMAPWCATALAFGFVFAPRITRFFAGILASVAVSDFLQRAYLAAKENT
;
A
#
# COMPACT_ATOMS: atom_id res chain seq x y z
N MET A 1 -3.42 18.85 -30.06
CA MET A 1 -3.41 19.93 -29.08
C MET A 1 -4.05 19.53 -27.73
N GLN A 2 -4.22 18.25 -27.46
CA GLN A 2 -4.78 17.69 -26.22
C GLN A 2 -3.76 16.99 -25.28
N ARG A 3 -2.47 17.11 -25.55
CA ARG A 3 -1.41 16.39 -24.81
C ARG A 3 -0.85 17.13 -23.59
N SER A 4 -1.15 18.42 -23.40
CA SER A 4 -0.54 19.27 -22.36
C SER A 4 -1.36 19.40 -21.08
N LEU A 5 -2.63 19.01 -21.05
CA LEU A 5 -3.55 19.35 -19.94
C LEU A 5 -3.64 18.32 -18.81
N ARG A 6 -2.93 17.19 -18.89
CA ARG A 6 -3.14 16.08 -17.94
C ARG A 6 -1.94 15.71 -17.06
N SER A 7 -0.93 16.56 -16.96
CA SER A 7 0.25 16.23 -16.17
C SER A 7 0.25 16.90 -14.80
N SER A 8 -0.66 16.69 -13.95
CA SER A 8 -0.55 16.89 -12.52
C SER A 8 -1.85 17.29 -11.82
N CYS A 9 -2.64 16.33 -11.48
CA CYS A 9 -3.71 16.55 -10.49
C CYS A 9 -3.15 16.90 -9.10
N VAL A 10 -1.90 16.59 -8.80
CA VAL A 10 -1.31 16.80 -7.48
C VAL A 10 -0.33 17.98 -7.42
N ASP A 11 0.40 18.27 -8.51
CA ASP A 11 1.48 19.29 -8.46
C ASP A 11 0.99 20.73 -8.66
N ARG A 12 -0.22 20.93 -9.19
CA ARG A 12 -0.72 22.28 -9.50
C ARG A 12 -1.40 22.98 -8.33
N SER A 13 -1.93 22.24 -7.35
CA SER A 13 -2.66 22.81 -6.21
C SER A 13 -1.76 23.55 -5.20
N SER A 14 -0.48 23.26 -5.19
CA SER A 14 0.47 23.84 -4.24
C SER A 14 1.33 24.99 -4.76
N ARG A 15 1.36 25.22 -6.09
CA ARG A 15 2.22 26.25 -6.68
C ARG A 15 1.51 27.53 -7.18
N GLU A 16 0.20 27.54 -7.22
CA GLU A 16 -0.56 28.67 -7.79
C GLU A 16 -1.43 29.44 -6.78
N ALA A 17 -1.01 29.50 -5.51
CA ALA A 17 -1.73 30.28 -4.49
C ALA A 17 -1.64 31.81 -4.71
N ASP A 18 -0.87 32.32 -5.66
CA ASP A 18 -0.52 33.73 -5.80
C ASP A 18 -0.82 34.35 -7.19
N ALA A 19 -1.83 33.96 -7.91
CA ALA A 19 -2.14 34.66 -9.16
C ALA A 19 -3.63 34.73 -9.47
N ASP A 20 -4.12 35.96 -9.47
CA ASP A 20 -5.33 36.44 -10.12
C ASP A 20 -6.65 35.66 -9.89
N PHE A 21 -7.42 36.13 -8.91
CA PHE A 21 -8.76 35.66 -8.60
C PHE A 21 -9.77 36.18 -9.67
N SER A 22 -9.99 35.38 -10.71
CA SER A 22 -11.15 35.52 -11.58
C SER A 22 -12.14 34.39 -11.32
N ILE A 23 -13.43 34.74 -11.26
CA ILE A 23 -14.53 33.78 -10.99
C ILE A 23 -14.56 32.68 -12.06
N GLU A 24 -14.24 33.01 -13.32
CA GLU A 24 -14.19 32.08 -14.44
C GLU A 24 -13.10 31.01 -14.24
N LYS A 25 -11.92 31.40 -13.79
CA LYS A 25 -10.79 30.51 -13.50
C LYS A 25 -11.01 29.66 -12.25
N TYR A 26 -11.86 30.13 -11.33
CA TYR A 26 -12.30 29.34 -10.16
C TYR A 26 -13.28 28.24 -10.56
N GLY A 27 -14.24 28.53 -11.46
CA GLY A 27 -15.18 27.53 -11.99
C GLY A 27 -14.51 26.43 -12.80
N GLU A 28 -13.53 26.78 -13.65
CA GLU A 28 -12.73 25.76 -14.38
C GLU A 28 -11.90 24.87 -13.45
N ARG A 29 -11.30 25.46 -12.41
CA ARG A 29 -10.53 24.68 -11.41
C ARG A 29 -11.38 23.74 -10.57
N THR A 30 -12.62 24.11 -10.25
CA THR A 30 -13.54 23.23 -9.51
C THR A 30 -13.99 22.07 -10.38
N ALA A 31 -14.35 22.30 -11.64
CA ALA A 31 -14.74 21.25 -12.57
C ALA A 31 -13.58 20.25 -12.86
N GLU A 32 -12.35 20.74 -13.09
CA GLU A 32 -11.17 19.87 -13.25
C GLU A 32 -10.88 19.04 -11.99
N LYS A 33 -11.11 19.62 -10.81
CA LYS A 33 -10.92 18.92 -9.53
C LYS A 33 -11.98 17.84 -9.32
N GLU A 34 -13.24 18.13 -9.63
CA GLU A 34 -14.33 17.15 -9.54
C GLU A 34 -14.10 15.97 -10.50
N GLU A 35 -13.70 16.22 -11.74
CA GLU A 35 -13.38 15.16 -12.71
C GLU A 35 -12.17 14.32 -12.25
N CYS A 36 -11.17 14.96 -11.61
CA CYS A 36 -10.02 14.27 -11.06
C CYS A 36 -10.38 13.38 -9.86
N ASP A 37 -11.27 13.86 -8.99
CA ASP A 37 -11.74 13.13 -7.82
C ASP A 37 -12.62 11.93 -8.22
N GLU A 38 -13.48 12.08 -9.24
CA GLU A 38 -14.30 10.98 -9.79
C GLU A 38 -13.42 9.88 -10.41
N GLN A 39 -12.39 10.24 -11.15
CA GLN A 39 -11.45 9.26 -11.71
C GLN A 39 -10.71 8.50 -10.62
N LEU A 40 -10.28 9.18 -9.57
CA LEU A 40 -9.59 8.56 -8.43
C LEU A 40 -10.51 7.59 -7.68
N LEU A 41 -11.77 7.95 -7.48
CA LEU A 41 -12.78 7.08 -6.87
C LEU A 41 -13.04 5.82 -7.71
N ALA A 42 -13.11 5.95 -9.02
CA ALA A 42 -13.29 4.80 -9.92
C ALA A 42 -12.07 3.83 -9.87
N GLU A 43 -10.85 4.38 -9.79
CA GLU A 43 -9.63 3.57 -9.64
C GLU A 43 -9.66 2.76 -8.33
N TYR A 44 -10.01 3.40 -7.21
CA TYR A 44 -10.11 2.73 -5.92
C TYR A 44 -11.26 1.74 -5.85
N ALA A 45 -12.41 2.06 -6.47
CA ALA A 45 -13.54 1.14 -6.55
C ALA A 45 -13.17 -0.14 -7.32
N ALA A 46 -12.42 -0.04 -8.41
CA ALA A 46 -11.93 -1.18 -9.18
C ALA A 46 -10.98 -2.06 -8.34
N LEU A 47 -10.03 -1.45 -7.61
CA LEU A 47 -9.12 -2.17 -6.72
C LEU A 47 -9.86 -2.85 -5.58
N LEU A 48 -10.84 -2.18 -4.98
CA LEU A 48 -11.68 -2.74 -3.92
C LEU A 48 -12.52 -3.91 -4.44
N ALA A 49 -13.14 -3.76 -5.61
CA ALA A 49 -13.90 -4.84 -6.24
C ALA A 49 -13.03 -6.07 -6.52
N PHE A 50 -11.82 -5.85 -7.04
CA PHE A 50 -10.84 -6.92 -7.25
C PHE A 50 -10.43 -7.60 -5.93
N TYR A 51 -10.22 -6.82 -4.87
CA TYR A 51 -9.91 -7.36 -3.54
C TYR A 51 -11.06 -8.23 -3.02
N ILE A 52 -12.29 -7.73 -3.05
CA ILE A 52 -13.48 -8.48 -2.58
C ILE A 52 -13.65 -9.76 -3.39
N ALA A 53 -13.53 -9.69 -4.72
CA ALA A 53 -13.62 -10.86 -5.59
C ALA A 53 -12.53 -11.90 -5.26
N SER A 54 -11.30 -11.46 -5.03
CA SER A 54 -10.19 -12.34 -4.64
C SER A 54 -10.46 -13.05 -3.31
N VAL A 55 -10.93 -12.30 -2.30
CA VAL A 55 -11.29 -12.88 -0.99
C VAL A 55 -12.44 -13.88 -1.14
N ALA A 56 -13.47 -13.56 -1.92
CA ALA A 56 -14.60 -14.45 -2.15
C ALA A 56 -14.18 -15.77 -2.81
N VAL A 57 -13.36 -15.70 -3.85
CA VAL A 57 -12.85 -16.88 -4.56
C VAL A 57 -12.00 -17.75 -3.63
N LEU A 58 -11.05 -17.15 -2.90
CA LEU A 58 -10.19 -17.87 -1.97
C LEU A 58 -10.99 -18.52 -0.83
N THR A 59 -12.00 -17.80 -0.32
CA THR A 59 -12.90 -18.33 0.73
C THR A 59 -13.72 -19.49 0.20
N GLY A 60 -14.29 -19.35 -0.99
CA GLY A 60 -15.03 -20.46 -1.66
C GLY A 60 -14.16 -21.69 -1.82
N ALA A 61 -12.94 -21.53 -2.35
CA ALA A 61 -11.98 -22.62 -2.48
C ALA A 61 -11.62 -23.27 -1.13
N ALA A 62 -11.47 -22.48 -0.08
CA ALA A 62 -11.17 -22.99 1.26
C ALA A 62 -12.35 -23.77 1.87
N ILE A 63 -13.59 -23.34 1.59
CA ILE A 63 -14.82 -24.04 2.02
C ILE A 63 -14.93 -25.38 1.29
N GLU A 64 -14.80 -25.41 -0.05
CA GLU A 64 -14.88 -26.64 -0.84
C GLU A 64 -13.85 -27.67 -0.40
N GLN A 65 -12.62 -27.23 -0.09
CA GLN A 65 -11.57 -28.11 0.39
C GLN A 65 -11.67 -28.43 1.90
N LYS A 66 -12.67 -27.93 2.61
CA LYS A 66 -12.88 -28.12 4.05
C LYS A 66 -11.64 -27.75 4.89
N ARG A 67 -10.90 -26.73 4.45
CA ARG A 67 -9.64 -26.29 5.06
C ARG A 67 -9.77 -25.11 6.00
N LEU A 68 -10.96 -24.49 6.10
CA LEU A 68 -11.14 -23.34 6.99
C LEU A 68 -10.92 -23.77 8.46
N PRO A 69 -10.00 -23.11 9.17
CA PRO A 69 -9.75 -23.40 10.56
C PRO A 69 -10.96 -22.98 11.41
N LYS A 70 -11.37 -23.82 12.35
CA LYS A 70 -12.46 -23.48 13.29
C LYS A 70 -12.10 -22.32 14.20
N ARG A 71 -10.81 -22.13 14.52
CA ARG A 71 -10.27 -21.02 15.36
C ARG A 71 -8.83 -20.75 14.96
N PHE A 72 -8.43 -19.49 15.02
CA PHE A 72 -7.02 -19.09 15.00
C PHE A 72 -6.49 -19.07 16.42
N SER A 73 -5.29 -19.58 16.67
CA SER A 73 -4.63 -19.42 17.96
C SER A 73 -4.17 -17.98 18.15
N LEU A 74 -4.03 -17.53 19.40
CA LEU A 74 -3.49 -16.20 19.68
C LEU A 74 -2.08 -16.02 19.13
N LEU A 75 -1.27 -17.08 19.12
CA LEU A 75 0.07 -17.08 18.52
C LEU A 75 0.01 -16.90 17.00
N ASP A 76 -0.93 -17.57 16.32
CA ASP A 76 -1.11 -17.40 14.87
C ASP A 76 -1.55 -15.97 14.55
N LEU A 77 -2.43 -15.37 15.37
CA LEU A 77 -2.86 -13.97 15.16
C LEU A 77 -1.72 -12.98 15.41
N ALA A 78 -0.93 -13.18 16.46
CA ALA A 78 0.23 -12.34 16.74
C ALA A 78 1.28 -12.45 15.63
N LEU A 79 1.56 -13.68 15.17
CA LEU A 79 2.48 -13.94 14.08
C LEU A 79 2.00 -13.31 12.77
N LEU A 80 0.71 -13.47 12.45
CA LEU A 80 0.06 -12.88 11.29
C LEU A 80 0.15 -11.35 11.32
N GLY A 81 -0.16 -10.72 12.46
CA GLY A 81 -0.11 -9.27 12.63
C GLY A 81 1.30 -8.70 12.43
N MET A 82 2.31 -9.29 13.08
CA MET A 82 3.70 -8.85 12.94
C MET A 82 4.24 -9.09 11.52
N ALA A 83 3.94 -10.24 10.93
CA ALA A 83 4.33 -10.53 9.56
C ALA A 83 3.64 -9.60 8.55
N THR A 84 2.36 -9.29 8.73
CA THR A 84 1.63 -8.33 7.90
C THR A 84 2.26 -6.95 7.99
N HIS A 85 2.56 -6.47 9.20
CA HIS A 85 3.21 -5.18 9.40
C HIS A 85 4.54 -5.09 8.64
N LYS A 86 5.41 -6.09 8.81
CA LYS A 86 6.72 -6.08 8.12
C LYS A 86 6.56 -6.23 6.61
N LEU A 87 5.74 -7.15 6.15
CA LEU A 87 5.53 -7.41 4.72
C LEU A 87 4.97 -6.18 4.00
N SER A 88 3.95 -5.53 4.56
CA SER A 88 3.34 -4.34 3.95
C SER A 88 4.33 -3.17 3.86
N ARG A 89 5.15 -2.95 4.90
CA ARG A 89 6.21 -1.93 4.86
C ARG A 89 7.31 -2.30 3.87
N MET A 90 7.75 -3.55 3.86
CA MET A 90 8.76 -4.04 2.94
C MET A 90 8.33 -3.86 1.48
N VAL A 91 7.08 -4.23 1.16
CA VAL A 91 6.53 -4.03 -0.19
C VAL A 91 6.41 -2.55 -0.53
N ALA A 92 5.98 -1.69 0.41
CA ALA A 92 5.60 -0.32 0.11
C ALA A 92 6.74 0.71 0.28
N LYS A 93 7.76 0.44 1.10
CA LYS A 93 8.76 1.46 1.48
C LYS A 93 10.20 1.03 1.33
N ASP A 94 10.53 -0.27 1.38
CA ASP A 94 11.91 -0.69 1.31
C ASP A 94 12.52 -0.40 -0.06
N ARG A 95 13.78 0.07 -0.07
CA ARG A 95 14.53 0.39 -1.28
C ARG A 95 14.74 -0.84 -2.17
N ILE A 96 14.96 -2.01 -1.58
CA ILE A 96 15.22 -3.25 -2.32
C ILE A 96 14.01 -3.66 -3.17
N THR A 97 12.79 -3.50 -2.65
CA THR A 97 11.55 -3.81 -3.37
C THR A 97 11.13 -2.73 -4.36
N GLY A 98 11.83 -1.58 -4.39
CA GLY A 98 11.62 -0.51 -5.36
C GLY A 98 11.68 -0.97 -6.81
N VAL A 99 12.49 -1.98 -7.11
CA VAL A 99 12.57 -2.59 -8.47
C VAL A 99 11.21 -3.14 -8.92
N LEU A 100 10.45 -3.74 -8.01
CA LEU A 100 9.12 -4.28 -8.31
C LEU A 100 8.07 -3.17 -8.46
N ARG A 101 8.27 -2.05 -7.78
CA ARG A 101 7.37 -0.88 -7.82
C ARG A 101 7.69 0.08 -8.97
N ALA A 102 8.90 0.06 -9.50
CA ALA A 102 9.38 0.99 -10.53
C ALA A 102 8.44 1.19 -11.73
N PRO A 103 7.67 0.19 -12.22
CA PRO A 103 6.69 0.41 -13.29
C PRO A 103 5.52 1.32 -12.90
N PHE A 104 5.21 1.44 -11.61
CA PHE A 104 4.01 2.10 -11.09
C PHE A 104 4.32 3.37 -10.30
N VAL A 105 5.58 3.57 -9.88
CA VAL A 105 5.98 4.71 -9.06
C VAL A 105 7.26 5.37 -9.56
N SER A 106 7.45 6.64 -9.19
CA SER A 106 8.68 7.40 -9.42
C SER A 106 9.35 7.67 -8.08
N TYR A 107 10.64 7.45 -8.00
CA TYR A 107 11.45 7.75 -6.83
C TYR A 107 11.53 9.27 -6.59
N ILE A 108 11.31 9.71 -5.35
CA ILE A 108 11.48 11.10 -4.93
C ILE A 108 12.77 11.24 -4.12
N ARG A 109 12.84 10.57 -2.96
CA ARG A 109 13.98 10.69 -2.04
C ARG A 109 14.08 9.49 -1.10
N SER A 110 15.25 9.36 -0.46
CA SER A 110 15.43 8.45 0.67
C SER A 110 14.97 9.11 1.96
N THR A 111 14.18 8.38 2.76
CA THR A 111 13.65 8.85 4.06
C THR A 111 14.45 8.35 5.26
N GLY A 112 15.54 7.61 5.03
CA GLY A 112 16.36 6.98 6.06
C GLY A 112 15.95 5.54 6.35
N ALA A 113 16.74 4.83 7.17
CA ALA A 113 16.51 3.44 7.57
C ALA A 113 16.22 2.45 6.41
N GLY A 114 16.75 2.73 5.22
CA GLY A 114 16.53 1.90 4.03
C GLY A 114 15.19 2.13 3.33
N GLU A 115 14.38 3.07 3.80
CA GLU A 115 13.08 3.42 3.21
C GLU A 115 13.21 4.52 2.14
N VAL A 116 12.25 4.54 1.23
CA VAL A 116 12.14 5.52 0.14
C VAL A 116 10.75 6.16 0.10
N GLU A 117 10.72 7.40 -0.35
CA GLU A 117 9.50 8.11 -0.71
C GLU A 117 9.34 8.06 -2.22
N GLU A 118 8.17 7.64 -2.66
CA GLU A 118 7.85 7.44 -4.06
C GLU A 118 6.47 8.04 -4.36
N GLU A 119 6.29 8.47 -5.59
CA GLU A 119 5.07 9.08 -6.10
C GLU A 119 4.45 8.20 -7.19
N PRO A 120 3.11 8.03 -7.21
CA PRO A 120 2.44 7.22 -8.22
C PRO A 120 2.67 7.76 -9.62
N ARG A 121 2.93 6.84 -10.57
CA ARG A 121 3.20 7.14 -11.97
C ARG A 121 2.00 6.76 -12.86
N GLY A 122 1.87 7.45 -13.99
CA GLY A 122 0.90 7.09 -15.02
C GLY A 122 -0.51 7.58 -14.73
N ARG A 123 -1.52 6.88 -15.27
CA ARG A 123 -2.94 7.26 -15.21
C ARG A 123 -3.81 6.02 -15.06
N GLY A 124 -5.05 6.21 -14.59
CA GLY A 124 -6.01 5.13 -14.44
C GLY A 124 -5.49 4.05 -13.50
N ILE A 125 -5.71 2.80 -13.82
CA ILE A 125 -5.33 1.64 -13.00
C ILE A 125 -3.84 1.63 -12.63
N GLN A 126 -2.94 2.10 -13.50
CA GLN A 126 -1.50 2.17 -13.20
C GLN A 126 -1.23 3.11 -12.01
N ARG A 127 -1.89 4.26 -11.99
CA ARG A 127 -1.81 5.23 -10.88
C ARG A 127 -2.46 4.68 -9.62
N GLY A 128 -3.64 4.04 -9.75
CA GLY A 128 -4.32 3.38 -8.62
C GLY A 128 -3.45 2.30 -7.97
N ILE A 129 -2.80 1.44 -8.78
CA ILE A 129 -1.83 0.46 -8.29
C ILE A 129 -0.63 1.17 -7.64
N GLY A 130 -0.09 2.23 -8.25
CA GLY A 130 0.99 3.02 -7.68
C GLY A 130 0.66 3.56 -6.29
N ASN A 131 -0.53 4.14 -6.12
CA ASN A 131 -1.05 4.60 -4.82
C ASN A 131 -1.17 3.46 -3.80
N LEU A 132 -1.69 2.31 -4.24
CA LEU A 132 -1.84 1.14 -3.38
C LEU A 132 -0.49 0.63 -2.86
N ILE A 133 0.47 0.39 -3.77
CA ILE A 133 1.75 -0.24 -3.43
C ILE A 133 2.74 0.71 -2.76
N SER A 134 2.54 2.03 -2.80
CA SER A 134 3.36 3.01 -2.09
C SER A 134 2.87 3.31 -0.67
N CYS A 135 1.68 2.83 -0.31
CA CYS A 135 1.05 3.02 1.00
C CYS A 135 1.07 1.72 1.83
N PRO A 136 1.86 1.63 2.90
CA PRO A 136 1.91 0.41 3.73
C PRO A 136 0.57 0.05 4.36
N TYR A 137 -0.24 1.04 4.73
CA TYR A 137 -1.58 0.82 5.30
C TYR A 137 -2.56 0.27 4.26
N CYS A 138 -2.46 0.73 3.01
CA CYS A 138 -3.29 0.23 1.91
C CYS A 138 -2.90 -1.20 1.51
N MET A 139 -1.59 -1.52 1.60
CA MET A 139 -1.07 -2.86 1.34
C MET A 139 -1.34 -3.86 2.47
N ALA A 140 -1.54 -3.40 3.71
CA ALA A 140 -1.72 -4.28 4.86
C ALA A 140 -2.88 -5.28 4.71
N PRO A 141 -4.09 -4.90 4.25
CA PRO A 141 -5.18 -5.85 4.02
C PRO A 141 -4.81 -6.95 3.01
N TRP A 142 -4.12 -6.61 1.93
CA TRP A 142 -3.67 -7.55 0.90
C TRP A 142 -2.66 -8.54 1.45
N CYS A 143 -1.67 -8.03 2.18
CA CYS A 143 -0.66 -8.86 2.84
C CYS A 143 -1.28 -9.77 3.90
N ALA A 144 -2.19 -9.25 4.73
CA ALA A 144 -2.91 -10.03 5.73
C ALA A 144 -3.72 -11.16 5.11
N THR A 145 -4.45 -10.86 4.03
CA THR A 145 -5.24 -11.84 3.28
C THR A 145 -4.35 -12.91 2.68
N ALA A 146 -3.27 -12.53 2.00
CA ALA A 146 -2.33 -13.48 1.41
C ALA A 146 -1.73 -14.42 2.48
N LEU A 147 -1.31 -13.89 3.63
CA LEU A 147 -0.79 -14.68 4.73
C LEU A 147 -1.87 -15.55 5.37
N ALA A 148 -3.08 -15.03 5.61
CA ALA A 148 -4.18 -15.79 6.19
C ALA A 148 -4.56 -16.99 5.31
N PHE A 149 -4.72 -16.80 4.00
CA PHE A 149 -4.97 -17.91 3.08
C PHE A 149 -3.74 -18.82 2.92
N GLY A 150 -2.54 -18.27 3.02
CA GLY A 150 -1.32 -19.07 3.13
C GLY A 150 -1.35 -20.03 4.33
N PHE A 151 -1.84 -19.59 5.50
CA PHE A 151 -2.05 -20.47 6.65
C PHE A 151 -3.10 -21.53 6.41
N VAL A 152 -4.10 -21.27 5.57
CA VAL A 152 -5.15 -22.23 5.22
C VAL A 152 -4.64 -23.31 4.24
N PHE A 153 -3.95 -22.87 3.17
CA PHE A 153 -3.55 -23.78 2.08
C PHE A 153 -2.17 -24.42 2.28
N ALA A 154 -1.23 -23.71 2.87
CA ALA A 154 0.17 -24.14 3.06
C ALA A 154 0.71 -23.76 4.46
N PRO A 155 0.13 -24.27 5.57
CA PRO A 155 0.40 -23.77 6.92
C PRO A 155 1.87 -23.86 7.35
N ARG A 156 2.59 -24.90 6.94
CA ARG A 156 4.01 -25.10 7.34
C ARG A 156 4.90 -24.02 6.70
N ILE A 157 4.76 -23.81 5.41
CA ILE A 157 5.54 -22.85 4.63
C ILE A 157 5.21 -21.43 5.10
N THR A 158 3.93 -21.13 5.25
CA THR A 158 3.49 -19.79 5.66
C THR A 158 3.96 -19.45 7.07
N ARG A 159 3.90 -20.40 8.04
CA ARG A 159 4.45 -20.17 9.37
C ARG A 159 5.95 -19.89 9.36
N PHE A 160 6.70 -20.60 8.52
CA PHE A 160 8.13 -20.36 8.38
C PHE A 160 8.43 -18.94 7.88
N PHE A 161 7.81 -18.51 6.78
CA PHE A 161 8.00 -17.16 6.24
C PHE A 161 7.45 -16.07 7.16
N ALA A 162 6.28 -16.28 7.75
CA ALA A 162 5.71 -15.35 8.73
C ALA A 162 6.60 -15.21 9.97
N GLY A 163 7.25 -16.31 10.39
CA GLY A 163 8.24 -16.29 11.48
C GLY A 163 9.45 -15.42 11.15
N ILE A 164 10.00 -15.53 9.94
CA ILE A 164 11.09 -14.69 9.49
C ILE A 164 10.67 -13.20 9.51
N LEU A 165 9.53 -12.88 8.89
CA LEU A 165 9.02 -11.51 8.84
C LEU A 165 8.75 -10.93 10.22
N ALA A 166 8.17 -11.72 11.13
CA ALA A 166 7.90 -11.31 12.50
C ALA A 166 9.19 -11.07 13.29
N SER A 167 10.22 -11.92 13.10
CA SER A 167 11.54 -11.74 13.73
C SER A 167 12.20 -10.44 13.27
N VAL A 168 12.13 -10.12 11.98
CA VAL A 168 12.65 -8.85 11.46
C VAL A 168 11.86 -7.67 12.00
N ALA A 169 10.51 -7.76 12.09
CA ALA A 169 9.69 -6.73 12.70
C ALA A 169 10.09 -6.44 14.15
N VAL A 170 10.27 -7.49 14.96
CA VAL A 170 10.75 -7.34 16.35
C VAL A 170 12.13 -6.69 16.40
N SER A 171 13.06 -7.10 15.52
CA SER A 171 14.38 -6.49 15.41
C SER A 171 14.30 -4.99 15.10
N ASP A 172 13.43 -4.57 14.17
CA ASP A 172 13.23 -3.16 13.83
C ASP A 172 12.74 -2.33 15.04
N PHE A 173 11.82 -2.87 15.83
CA PHE A 173 11.35 -2.23 17.06
C PHE A 173 12.46 -2.13 18.12
N LEU A 174 13.26 -3.18 18.28
CA LEU A 174 14.39 -3.16 19.22
C LEU A 174 15.46 -2.15 18.80
N GLN A 175 15.76 -2.04 17.51
CA GLN A 175 16.69 -1.03 17.00
C GLN A 175 16.20 0.39 17.28
N ARG A 176 14.90 0.67 17.10
CA ARG A 176 14.30 1.98 17.41
C ARG A 176 14.34 2.27 18.92
N ALA A 177 14.03 1.28 19.73
CA ALA A 177 14.11 1.41 21.19
C ALA A 177 15.55 1.68 21.67
N TYR A 178 16.53 0.98 21.09
CA TYR A 178 17.95 1.21 21.37
C TYR A 178 18.40 2.64 20.99
N LEU A 179 18.00 3.13 19.83
CA LEU A 179 18.32 4.50 19.39
C LEU A 179 17.69 5.54 20.32
N ALA A 180 16.43 5.38 20.68
CA ALA A 180 15.73 6.26 21.61
C ALA A 180 16.38 6.27 23.02
N ALA A 181 16.84 5.11 23.49
CA ALA A 181 17.58 5.02 24.76
C ALA A 181 18.93 5.75 24.70
N LYS A 182 19.62 5.66 23.55
CA LYS A 182 20.91 6.32 23.35
C LYS A 182 20.80 7.85 23.26
N GLU A 183 19.71 8.36 22.70
CA GLU A 183 19.48 9.81 22.60
C GLU A 183 19.16 10.45 23.97
N ASN A 184 18.69 9.66 24.93
CA ASN A 184 18.35 10.12 26.29
C ASN A 184 19.52 9.96 27.28
N THR A 185 20.70 9.55 26.82
CA THR A 185 21.92 9.37 27.66
C THR A 185 23.00 10.36 27.25
#